data_bc29ff7290da990e7a1cfdf90023331f
#
_entry.id   bc29ff7290da990e7a1cfdf90023331f
#
_cell.length_a   1.000
_cell.length_b   1.000
_cell.length_c   1.000
_cell.angle_alpha   90.00
_cell.angle_beta   90.00
_cell.angle_gamma   90.00
#
_symmetry.space_group_name_H-M   'P 1'
#
loop_
_entity.id
_entity.type
_entity.pdbx_description
1 polymer ?
#
loop_
_entity_poly.entity_id
_entity_poly.type
_entity_poly.pdbx_seq_one_letter_code
_entity_poly.pdbx_strand_id
1 'polypeptide(L)'
;MPSLESADKLSNKLAAIGNITSDGRPILGLDCEHLLEMVLEADERGVLIPAHIWTPWFSLFGSKSGFDALEDCFGSLSSHIFALETGLSSDPDMNRLWSALDRYALVSNSDAHSGENLGREANLFEGTPSYDGIFDA
;
A
#
# COMPACT_ATOMS: atom_id res chain seq x y z
N MET A 1 -6.88 6.41 4.02
CA MET A 1 -8.12 7.22 3.78
C MET A 1 -8.20 8.31 4.83
N PRO A 2 -8.51 9.57 4.46
CA PRO A 2 -8.50 10.71 5.40
C PRO A 2 -9.60 10.67 6.47
N SER A 3 -10.69 9.97 6.21
CA SER A 3 -11.84 9.88 7.13
C SER A 3 -12.49 8.50 7.11
N LEU A 4 -13.31 8.22 8.12
CA LEU A 4 -14.14 7.00 8.15
C LEU A 4 -15.18 7.02 7.02
N GLU A 5 -15.72 8.18 6.68
CA GLU A 5 -16.67 8.31 5.56
C GLU A 5 -16.03 7.92 4.23
N SER A 6 -14.80 8.39 3.97
CA SER A 6 -14.05 8.00 2.76
C SER A 6 -13.73 6.50 2.75
N ALA A 7 -13.39 5.94 3.92
CA ALA A 7 -13.14 4.51 4.08
C ALA A 7 -14.40 3.67 3.79
N ASP A 8 -15.56 4.11 4.29
CA ASP A 8 -16.85 3.45 4.02
C ASP A 8 -17.23 3.53 2.53
N LYS A 9 -16.98 4.67 1.87
CA LYS A 9 -17.20 4.80 0.42
C LYS A 9 -16.36 3.79 -0.36
N LEU A 10 -15.06 3.68 -0.04
CA LEU A 10 -14.17 2.70 -0.69
C LEU A 10 -14.63 1.26 -0.39
N SER A 11 -14.92 0.96 0.87
CA SER A 11 -15.39 -0.37 1.30
C SER A 11 -16.65 -0.80 0.53
N ASN A 12 -17.62 0.10 0.37
CA ASN A 12 -18.85 -0.19 -0.39
C ASN A 12 -18.57 -0.45 -1.87
N LYS A 13 -17.63 0.29 -2.48
CA LYS A 13 -17.22 0.05 -3.88
C LYS A 13 -16.56 -1.33 -4.03
N LEU A 14 -15.65 -1.69 -3.13
CA LEU A 14 -14.98 -2.99 -3.16
C LEU A 14 -15.94 -4.16 -2.90
N ALA A 15 -16.91 -3.98 -1.98
CA ALA A 15 -17.95 -4.97 -1.70
C ALA A 15 -18.86 -5.26 -2.89
N ALA A 16 -19.03 -4.29 -3.81
CA ALA A 16 -19.77 -4.47 -5.05
C ALA A 16 -19.01 -5.33 -6.09
N ILE A 17 -17.68 -5.43 -5.97
CA ILE A 17 -16.83 -6.21 -6.86
C ILE A 17 -16.67 -7.65 -6.35
N GLY A 18 -16.50 -7.82 -5.04
CA GLY A 18 -16.27 -9.13 -4.46
C GLY A 18 -16.45 -9.19 -2.95
N ASN A 19 -16.19 -10.36 -2.38
CA ASN A 19 -16.34 -10.58 -0.95
C ASN A 19 -15.16 -10.00 -0.16
N ILE A 20 -15.38 -8.86 0.49
CA ILE A 20 -14.40 -8.22 1.38
C ILE A 20 -14.55 -8.65 2.85
N THR A 21 -15.52 -9.51 3.16
CA THR A 21 -15.75 -10.02 4.52
C THR A 21 -15.05 -11.35 4.78
N SER A 22 -14.34 -11.90 3.77
CA SER A 22 -13.53 -13.09 3.93
C SER A 22 -12.36 -12.83 4.88
N ASP A 23 -12.02 -13.85 5.68
CA ASP A 23 -10.98 -13.74 6.68
C ASP A 23 -9.63 -13.33 6.08
N GLY A 24 -9.13 -12.18 6.50
CA GLY A 24 -7.76 -11.70 6.36
C GLY A 24 -7.31 -11.27 4.97
N ARG A 25 -7.72 -11.89 3.86
CA ARG A 25 -7.15 -11.64 2.52
C ARG A 25 -8.19 -11.73 1.41
N PRO A 26 -9.04 -10.72 1.21
CA PRO A 26 -9.97 -10.72 0.08
C PRO A 26 -9.20 -10.63 -1.25
N ILE A 27 -9.49 -11.56 -2.16
CA ILE A 27 -8.99 -11.55 -3.54
C ILE A 27 -10.13 -11.10 -4.43
N LEU A 28 -10.00 -9.91 -5.00
CA LEU A 28 -11.08 -9.25 -5.74
C LEU A 28 -10.99 -9.42 -7.26
N GLY A 29 -9.85 -9.93 -7.78
CA GLY A 29 -9.62 -9.99 -9.22
C GLY A 29 -9.58 -8.60 -9.88
N LEU A 30 -9.19 -7.60 -9.13
CA LEU A 30 -9.09 -6.20 -9.52
C LEU A 30 -7.63 -5.87 -9.80
N ASP A 31 -7.34 -5.16 -10.89
CA ASP A 31 -5.99 -4.64 -11.12
C ASP A 31 -5.67 -3.46 -10.21
N CYS A 32 -4.37 -3.18 -10.05
CA CYS A 32 -3.91 -2.17 -9.10
C CYS A 32 -4.21 -0.74 -9.56
N GLU A 33 -4.19 -0.45 -10.86
CA GLU A 33 -4.52 0.87 -11.40
C GLU A 33 -5.99 1.19 -11.11
N HIS A 34 -6.91 0.25 -11.36
CA HIS A 34 -8.33 0.43 -11.05
C HIS A 34 -8.58 0.54 -9.53
N LEU A 35 -7.86 -0.23 -8.70
CA LEU A 35 -7.94 -0.08 -7.25
C LEU A 35 -7.53 1.34 -6.81
N LEU A 36 -6.43 1.86 -7.37
CA LEU A 36 -5.97 3.23 -7.06
C LEU A 36 -6.97 4.28 -7.53
N GLU A 37 -7.56 4.11 -8.72
CA GLU A 37 -8.65 4.97 -9.22
C GLU A 37 -9.82 5.01 -8.22
N MET A 38 -10.26 3.85 -7.72
CA MET A 38 -11.34 3.77 -6.72
C MET A 38 -10.97 4.45 -5.39
N VAL A 39 -9.71 4.38 -4.96
CA VAL A 39 -9.20 5.09 -3.78
C VAL A 39 -9.34 6.59 -3.98
N LEU A 40 -8.88 7.12 -5.12
CA LEU A 40 -8.91 8.56 -5.44
C LEU A 40 -10.34 9.07 -5.65
N GLU A 41 -11.23 8.26 -6.24
CA GLU A 41 -12.65 8.58 -6.36
C GLU A 41 -13.40 8.59 -5.03
N ALA A 42 -12.99 7.76 -4.07
CA ALA A 42 -13.58 7.76 -2.73
C ALA A 42 -13.19 9.04 -1.96
N ASP A 43 -11.94 9.47 -2.12
CA ASP A 43 -11.41 10.74 -1.59
C ASP A 43 -10.12 11.08 -2.36
N GLU A 44 -10.03 12.27 -2.95
CA GLU A 44 -8.84 12.72 -3.70
C GLU A 44 -7.55 12.76 -2.85
N ARG A 45 -7.68 12.82 -1.52
CA ARG A 45 -6.60 12.74 -0.54
C ARG A 45 -6.31 11.29 -0.10
N GLY A 46 -6.99 10.32 -0.69
CA GLY A 46 -6.74 8.90 -0.43
C GLY A 46 -5.33 8.51 -0.87
N VAL A 47 -4.64 7.73 -0.06
CA VAL A 47 -3.30 7.22 -0.38
C VAL A 47 -3.33 5.70 -0.42
N LEU A 48 -2.70 5.15 -1.45
CA LEU A 48 -2.42 3.73 -1.60
C LEU A 48 -0.91 3.51 -1.45
N ILE A 49 -0.54 2.60 -0.56
CA ILE A 49 0.85 2.18 -0.32
C ILE A 49 0.91 0.69 -0.64
N PRO A 50 1.65 0.28 -1.69
CA PRO A 50 1.85 -1.14 -1.99
C PRO A 50 2.56 -1.83 -0.84
N ALA A 51 1.95 -2.91 -0.33
CA ALA A 51 2.47 -3.68 0.79
C ALA A 51 3.61 -4.62 0.34
N HIS A 52 4.58 -4.89 1.23
CA HIS A 52 5.63 -5.91 1.12
C HIS A 52 6.15 -6.13 -0.32
N ILE A 53 6.65 -5.05 -0.95
CA ILE A 53 6.89 -4.94 -2.41
C ILE A 53 7.82 -6.01 -3.02
N TRP A 54 8.59 -6.76 -2.21
CA TRP A 54 9.54 -7.76 -2.67
C TRP A 54 9.20 -9.21 -2.29
N THR A 55 8.02 -9.48 -1.72
CA THR A 55 7.62 -10.88 -1.52
C THR A 55 7.45 -11.58 -2.87
N PRO A 56 7.81 -12.89 -3.01
CA PRO A 56 7.75 -13.55 -4.31
C PRO A 56 6.38 -13.52 -4.99
N TRP A 57 5.30 -13.57 -4.20
CA TRP A 57 3.91 -13.55 -4.64
C TRP A 57 3.15 -12.38 -4.03
N PHE A 58 2.14 -11.89 -4.73
CA PHE A 58 1.22 -10.83 -4.25
C PHE A 58 1.95 -9.56 -3.82
N SER A 59 2.92 -9.13 -4.61
CA SER A 59 3.70 -7.92 -4.34
C SER A 59 4.04 -7.18 -5.62
N LEU A 60 4.45 -5.91 -5.49
CA LEU A 60 4.70 -5.02 -6.62
C LEU A 60 5.83 -5.53 -7.51
N PHE A 61 6.96 -5.95 -6.92
CA PHE A 61 8.16 -6.41 -7.65
C PHE A 61 8.49 -7.88 -7.39
N GLY A 62 7.50 -8.66 -6.99
CA GLY A 62 7.69 -10.07 -6.66
C GLY A 62 8.15 -10.91 -7.83
N SER A 63 9.14 -11.74 -7.61
CA SER A 63 9.77 -12.57 -8.66
C SER A 63 8.82 -13.59 -9.32
N LYS A 64 7.63 -13.80 -8.77
CA LYS A 64 6.63 -14.78 -9.26
C LYS A 64 5.36 -14.13 -9.81
N SER A 65 5.01 -12.94 -9.32
CA SER A 65 3.77 -12.26 -9.70
C SER A 65 3.90 -10.74 -9.75
N GLY A 66 5.12 -10.21 -9.67
CA GLY A 66 5.37 -8.77 -9.69
C GLY A 66 5.54 -8.20 -11.09
N PHE A 67 5.79 -6.90 -11.13
CA PHE A 67 6.04 -6.10 -12.32
C PHE A 67 7.52 -5.69 -12.38
N ASP A 68 8.00 -5.32 -13.55
CA ASP A 68 9.37 -4.84 -13.74
C ASP A 68 9.51 -3.33 -13.42
N ALA A 69 8.40 -2.59 -13.49
CA ALA A 69 8.33 -1.18 -13.12
C ALA A 69 7.00 -0.86 -12.41
N LEU A 70 6.99 0.22 -11.63
CA LEU A 70 5.78 0.68 -10.95
C LEU A 70 4.71 1.14 -11.96
N GLU A 71 5.15 1.72 -13.05
CA GLU A 71 4.32 2.17 -14.16
C GLU A 71 3.57 1.01 -14.86
N ASP A 72 4.16 -0.19 -14.87
CA ASP A 72 3.49 -1.38 -15.42
C ASP A 72 2.31 -1.83 -14.54
N CYS A 73 2.35 -1.50 -13.25
CA CYS A 73 1.30 -1.84 -12.28
C CYS A 73 0.20 -0.79 -12.19
N PHE A 74 0.57 0.50 -12.20
CA PHE A 74 -0.35 1.62 -11.90
C PHE A 74 -0.60 2.54 -13.10
N GLY A 75 0.00 2.25 -14.25
CA GLY A 75 -0.21 2.98 -15.50
C GLY A 75 -0.07 4.49 -15.33
N SER A 76 -1.08 5.22 -15.80
CA SER A 76 -1.13 6.69 -15.72
C SER A 76 -1.26 7.24 -14.30
N LEU A 77 -1.68 6.42 -13.33
CA LEU A 77 -1.86 6.80 -11.94
C LEU A 77 -0.59 6.62 -11.09
N SER A 78 0.52 6.16 -11.66
CA SER A 78 1.79 5.94 -10.96
C SER A 78 2.29 7.14 -10.16
N SER A 79 1.97 8.37 -10.63
CA SER A 79 2.32 9.62 -9.95
C SER A 79 1.60 9.82 -8.61
N HIS A 80 0.56 9.05 -8.32
CA HIS A 80 -0.18 9.07 -7.06
C HIS A 80 0.34 8.06 -6.03
N ILE A 81 1.40 7.31 -6.35
CA ILE A 81 2.11 6.48 -5.38
C ILE A 81 3.26 7.29 -4.81
N PHE A 82 3.26 7.50 -3.50
CA PHE A 82 4.25 8.32 -2.79
C PHE A 82 5.14 7.51 -1.86
N ALA A 83 4.65 6.36 -1.41
CA ALA A 83 5.36 5.49 -0.47
C ALA A 83 5.25 4.02 -0.88
N LEU A 84 6.25 3.24 -0.47
CA LEU A 84 6.34 1.81 -0.69
C LEU A 84 6.66 1.12 0.64
N GLU A 85 6.09 -0.05 0.87
CA GLU A 85 6.39 -0.81 2.08
C GLU A 85 7.47 -1.87 1.81
N THR A 86 8.50 -1.84 2.64
CA THR A 86 9.62 -2.81 2.55
C THR A 86 9.17 -4.23 2.87
N GLY A 87 8.28 -4.39 3.85
CA GLY A 87 7.89 -5.70 4.38
C GLY A 87 9.05 -6.41 5.06
N LEU A 88 8.83 -7.66 5.46
CA LEU A 88 9.85 -8.48 6.14
C LEU A 88 10.91 -9.06 5.19
N SER A 89 10.78 -8.92 3.89
CA SER A 89 11.68 -9.50 2.88
C SER A 89 12.68 -8.50 2.30
N SER A 90 12.63 -7.25 2.70
CA SER A 90 13.60 -6.22 2.30
C SER A 90 13.75 -5.16 3.39
N ASP A 91 14.78 -4.36 3.27
CA ASP A 91 15.06 -3.22 4.12
C ASP A 91 15.33 -1.95 3.28
N PRO A 92 15.45 -0.77 3.89
CA PRO A 92 15.72 0.46 3.16
C PRO A 92 17.01 0.41 2.33
N ASP A 93 18.10 -0.17 2.85
CA ASP A 93 19.38 -0.23 2.16
C ASP A 93 19.27 -1.08 0.90
N MET A 94 18.58 -2.22 0.96
CA MET A 94 18.29 -3.05 -0.21
C MET A 94 17.48 -2.28 -1.26
N ASN A 95 16.45 -1.54 -0.84
CA ASN A 95 15.61 -0.76 -1.75
C ASN A 95 16.38 0.37 -2.42
N ARG A 96 17.33 1.02 -1.71
CA ARG A 96 18.17 2.09 -2.26
C ARG A 96 19.27 1.61 -3.21
N LEU A 97 19.48 0.29 -3.37
CA LEU A 97 20.28 -0.24 -4.46
C LEU A 97 19.68 -0.05 -5.84
N TRP A 98 18.38 0.20 -5.91
CA TRP A 98 17.68 0.49 -7.16
C TRP A 98 17.19 1.94 -7.17
N SER A 99 17.89 2.79 -7.92
CA SER A 99 17.66 4.25 -7.95
C SER A 99 16.26 4.67 -8.41
N ALA A 100 15.54 3.80 -9.12
CA ALA A 100 14.14 4.06 -9.48
C ALA A 100 13.22 4.23 -8.25
N LEU A 101 13.64 3.70 -7.08
CA LEU A 101 12.89 3.79 -5.83
C LEU A 101 13.28 5.00 -4.96
N ASP A 102 14.30 5.79 -5.35
CA ASP A 102 14.80 6.89 -4.53
C ASP A 102 13.78 7.98 -4.25
N ARG A 103 12.82 8.16 -5.15
CA ARG A 103 11.76 9.17 -5.04
C ARG A 103 10.64 8.81 -4.06
N TYR A 104 10.56 7.55 -3.61
CA TYR A 104 9.48 7.08 -2.75
C TYR A 104 9.89 7.09 -1.29
N ALA A 105 8.97 7.48 -0.41
CA ALA A 105 9.12 7.20 1.01
C ALA A 105 9.07 5.68 1.24
N LEU A 106 9.89 5.18 2.16
CA LEU A 106 9.85 3.78 2.55
C LEU A 106 9.23 3.67 3.94
N VAL A 107 8.24 2.80 4.05
CA VAL A 107 7.59 2.47 5.32
C VAL A 107 7.76 0.99 5.62
N SER A 108 7.64 0.63 6.89
CA SER A 108 7.72 -0.76 7.33
C SER A 108 6.64 -1.04 8.36
N ASN A 109 5.80 -2.01 8.08
CA ASN A 109 4.70 -2.39 8.95
C ASN A 109 4.76 -3.87 9.28
N SER A 110 4.12 -4.26 10.36
CA SER A 110 4.23 -5.62 10.89
C SER A 110 3.59 -6.71 10.02
N ASP A 111 2.70 -6.37 9.09
CA ASP A 111 1.90 -7.35 8.33
C ASP A 111 1.28 -8.43 9.25
N ALA A 112 0.79 -7.98 10.41
CA ALA A 112 0.36 -8.85 11.49
C ALA A 112 -0.98 -9.50 11.18
N HIS A 113 -1.01 -10.85 11.15
CA HIS A 113 -2.21 -11.68 11.03
C HIS A 113 -2.54 -12.39 12.36
N SER A 114 -1.80 -12.09 13.42
CA SER A 114 -2.04 -12.55 14.80
C SER A 114 -1.51 -11.55 15.79
N GLY A 115 -2.00 -11.58 17.04
CA GLY A 115 -1.58 -10.65 18.10
C GLY A 115 -0.08 -10.71 18.41
N GLU A 116 0.55 -11.86 18.23
CA GLU A 116 1.98 -12.08 18.49
C GLU A 116 2.90 -11.30 17.52
N ASN A 117 2.38 -10.98 16.35
CA ASN A 117 3.13 -10.29 15.30
C ASN A 117 2.93 -8.77 15.29
N LEU A 118 2.07 -8.24 16.17
CA LEU A 118 1.84 -6.80 16.28
C LEU A 118 3.13 -6.09 16.70
N GLY A 119 3.50 -5.05 15.96
CA GLY A 119 4.64 -4.21 16.26
C GLY A 119 6.02 -4.85 16.06
N ARG A 120 6.10 -6.00 15.36
CA ARG A 120 7.41 -6.58 14.98
C ARG A 120 8.18 -5.69 14.02
N GLU A 121 7.48 -4.86 13.26
CA GLU A 121 7.99 -3.71 12.53
C GLU A 121 7.05 -2.52 12.75
N ALA A 122 7.58 -1.28 12.72
CA ALA A 122 6.83 -0.08 12.95
C ALA A 122 7.53 1.14 12.35
N ASN A 123 6.73 2.16 12.02
CA ASN A 123 7.25 3.47 11.66
C ASN A 123 7.14 4.41 12.88
N LEU A 124 8.15 5.23 13.07
CA LEU A 124 8.14 6.29 14.08
C LEU A 124 7.95 7.64 13.39
N PHE A 125 6.87 8.32 13.73
CA PHE A 125 6.56 9.64 13.20
C PHE A 125 6.72 10.70 14.30
N GLU A 126 7.38 11.80 13.99
CA GLU A 126 7.44 12.98 14.85
C GLU A 126 6.41 13.99 14.34
N GLY A 127 5.40 14.30 15.16
CA GLY A 127 4.38 15.27 14.78
C GLY A 127 3.03 15.05 15.43
N THR A 128 2.01 15.70 14.89
CA THR A 128 0.63 15.53 15.35
C THR A 128 0.07 14.17 14.89
N PRO A 129 -0.54 13.38 15.79
CA PRO A 129 -1.14 12.10 15.42
C PRO A 129 -2.46 12.31 14.65
N SER A 130 -2.35 12.70 13.39
CA SER A 130 -3.45 12.93 12.46
C SER A 130 -3.09 12.39 11.09
N TYR A 131 -4.08 12.29 10.19
CA TYR A 131 -3.84 11.90 8.80
C TYR A 131 -2.79 12.81 8.14
N ASP A 132 -3.00 14.12 8.21
CA ASP A 132 -2.07 15.10 7.62
C ASP A 132 -0.70 15.06 8.31
N GLY A 133 -0.65 14.95 9.64
CA GLY A 133 0.61 14.90 10.38
C GLY A 133 1.49 13.67 10.06
N ILE A 134 0.91 12.57 9.56
CA ILE A 134 1.69 11.42 9.08
C ILE A 134 2.34 11.71 7.71
N PHE A 135 1.67 12.50 6.86
CA PHE A 135 2.19 12.82 5.52
C PHE A 135 3.07 14.07 5.51
N ASP A 136 3.05 14.87 6.59
CA ASP A 136 3.92 16.03 6.77
C ASP A 136 5.25 15.66 7.46
N ALA A 137 5.36 14.46 8.03
CA ALA A 137 6.54 13.98 8.77
C ALA A 137 7.54 13.28 7.85
#